data_d38821b0219467860a03542e608b5afb
#
_entry.id   d38821b0219467860a03542e608b5afb
#
_cell.length_a   1.000
_cell.length_b   1.000
_cell.length_c   1.000
_cell.angle_alpha   90.00
_cell.angle_beta   90.00
_cell.angle_gamma   90.00
#
_symmetry.space_group_name_H-M   'P 1'
#
loop_
_entity.id
_entity.type
_entity.pdbx_description
1 polymer ?
#
loop_
_entity_poly.entity_id
_entity_poly.type
_entity_poly.pdbx_seq_one_letter_code
_entity_poly.pdbx_strand_id
1 'polypeptide(L)'
;SQNQVLDTAAALRKADFEAIGLQALLGQITRDPMQFAREKNLRGIAGAGEPIAARLAGQTEGLSRTLGGFAHGADEAFGAGQRISGALAGVDRNARGAVSAAYEAARNSSGRSLTIPLQGLAQDYADVLGRFGDKVPSGVRSGFESLGLNSGVQRRVFDFEEADRLRKLLSDNAGHDPATNRALSELRGALNRAQSDVDVTGGPFAPAVKMAAERFKLHEAIPALKAAANGEVPADDFVRKFIINGDALELRGMAKLLKDYAPEAYQQARAQIGAELRRSGFGENIAGDKPFSQERFNAKLRQMGTARLQAFFTPEEIATLRTVGRVGSYMESPPAGSAVNFSNSGSAVANVAQAAAPGIIGQIVGGARWAARAAGNNAAVGKAMRADVPRTASGSPPRSRRLNELLLIGSAGVGAGTGRQ
;
A
#
# COMPACT_ATOMS: atom_id res chain seq x y z
N SER A 1 45.29 26.71 12.70
CA SER A 1 43.89 26.55 12.27
C SER A 1 43.52 25.08 12.44
N GLN A 2 42.78 24.74 13.48
CA GLN A 2 42.20 23.40 13.59
C GLN A 2 41.19 23.25 12.45
N ASN A 3 41.43 22.27 11.55
CA ASN A 3 40.49 21.93 10.49
C ASN A 3 39.20 21.42 11.15
N GLN A 4 38.19 22.27 11.22
CA GLN A 4 36.87 21.89 11.69
C GLN A 4 36.06 21.25 10.54
N VAL A 5 35.68 19.98 10.73
CA VAL A 5 34.87 19.23 9.77
C VAL A 5 33.39 19.34 10.17
N LEU A 6 32.52 19.54 9.19
CA LEU A 6 31.06 19.56 9.41
C LEU A 6 30.59 18.21 9.96
N ASP A 7 29.67 18.22 10.93
CA ASP A 7 28.98 17.00 11.37
C ASP A 7 28.05 16.52 10.25
N THR A 8 28.53 15.55 9.48
CA THR A 8 27.80 15.01 8.32
C THR A 8 26.44 14.42 8.71
N ALA A 9 26.35 13.80 9.88
CA ALA A 9 25.08 13.22 10.33
C ALA A 9 24.05 14.30 10.70
N ALA A 10 24.50 15.40 11.32
CA ALA A 10 23.63 16.55 11.58
C ALA A 10 23.22 17.25 10.28
N ALA A 11 24.13 17.36 9.31
CA ALA A 11 23.82 17.94 7.99
C ALA A 11 22.76 17.12 7.24
N LEU A 12 22.88 15.79 7.24
CA LEU A 12 21.89 14.89 6.62
C LEU A 12 20.50 15.02 7.27
N ARG A 13 20.44 15.09 8.61
CA ARG A 13 19.15 15.28 9.31
C ARG A 13 18.54 16.64 8.98
N LYS A 14 19.35 17.70 8.89
CA LYS A 14 18.89 19.02 8.46
C LYS A 14 18.31 18.96 7.05
N ALA A 15 19.01 18.32 6.13
CA ALA A 15 18.55 18.12 4.76
C ALA A 15 17.21 17.33 4.68
N ASP A 16 17.00 16.33 5.56
CA ASP A 16 15.73 15.61 5.65
C ASP A 16 14.56 16.54 6.02
N PHE A 17 14.74 17.48 6.96
CA PHE A 17 13.72 18.49 7.28
C PHE A 17 13.46 19.39 6.07
N GLU A 18 14.51 19.90 5.45
CA GLU A 18 14.43 20.82 4.30
C GLU A 18 13.76 20.15 3.09
N ALA A 19 14.02 18.85 2.86
CA ALA A 19 13.43 18.10 1.76
C ALA A 19 11.89 17.99 1.82
N ILE A 20 11.29 18.16 2.99
CA ILE A 20 9.83 18.22 3.18
C ILE A 20 9.36 19.60 3.61
N GLY A 21 10.17 20.64 3.36
CA GLY A 21 9.82 22.04 3.60
C GLY A 21 9.75 22.43 5.08
N LEU A 22 10.41 21.71 5.97
CA LEU A 22 10.41 21.98 7.40
C LEU A 22 11.74 22.56 7.87
N GLN A 23 11.68 23.28 8.98
CA GLN A 23 12.84 23.81 9.67
C GLN A 23 13.07 23.04 10.98
N ALA A 24 14.27 22.51 11.15
CA ALA A 24 14.66 21.78 12.34
C ALA A 24 14.93 22.67 13.56
N LEU A 25 14.97 22.07 14.74
CA LEU A 25 15.64 22.57 15.94
C LEU A 25 17.04 21.96 16.06
N LEU A 26 17.94 22.64 16.78
CA LEU A 26 19.33 22.19 16.90
C LEU A 26 19.45 20.81 17.53
N GLY A 27 18.69 20.50 18.59
CA GLY A 27 18.70 19.20 19.25
C GLY A 27 18.18 18.06 18.36
N GLN A 28 17.27 18.37 17.43
CA GLN A 28 16.75 17.41 16.45
C GLN A 28 17.83 16.98 15.44
N ILE A 29 18.66 17.93 14.98
CA ILE A 29 19.71 17.63 14.00
C ILE A 29 20.98 17.08 14.66
N THR A 30 21.40 17.62 15.81
CA THR A 30 22.62 17.17 16.49
C THR A 30 22.43 15.86 17.23
N ARG A 31 21.20 15.56 17.65
CA ARG A 31 20.88 14.43 18.55
C ARG A 31 21.68 14.46 19.84
N ASP A 32 22.11 15.66 20.26
CA ASP A 32 22.70 15.87 21.57
C ASP A 32 21.63 15.75 22.65
N PRO A 33 21.82 14.85 23.65
CA PRO A 33 20.79 14.61 24.67
C PRO A 33 20.45 15.83 25.51
N MET A 34 21.46 16.64 25.85
CA MET A 34 21.28 17.84 26.66
C MET A 34 20.58 18.94 25.90
N GLN A 35 20.96 19.16 24.64
CA GLN A 35 20.33 20.15 23.78
C GLN A 35 18.88 19.76 23.49
N PHE A 36 18.61 18.48 23.16
CA PHE A 36 17.26 17.99 22.91
C PHE A 36 16.36 18.15 24.14
N ALA A 37 16.83 17.75 25.33
CA ALA A 37 16.10 17.91 26.57
C ALA A 37 15.83 19.38 26.89
N ARG A 38 16.84 20.24 26.68
CA ARG A 38 16.71 21.68 26.89
C ARG A 38 15.63 22.30 26.01
N GLU A 39 15.57 21.96 24.73
CA GLU A 39 14.54 22.45 23.80
C GLU A 39 13.14 22.01 24.20
N LYS A 40 12.98 20.72 24.58
CA LYS A 40 11.68 20.21 25.05
C LYS A 40 11.23 20.88 26.36
N ASN A 41 12.15 21.20 27.26
CA ASN A 41 11.85 21.90 28.52
C ASN A 41 11.56 23.38 28.30
N LEU A 42 12.32 24.05 27.43
CA LEU A 42 12.13 25.47 27.10
C LEU A 42 10.74 25.76 26.50
N ARG A 43 10.19 24.85 25.70
CA ARG A 43 8.89 25.05 25.05
C ARG A 43 7.75 25.38 26.03
N GLY A 44 7.85 24.94 27.28
CA GLY A 44 6.85 25.19 28.33
C GLY A 44 7.04 26.50 29.12
N ILE A 45 8.06 27.29 28.79
CA ILE A 45 8.33 28.56 29.47
C ILE A 45 7.53 29.65 28.78
N ALA A 46 6.59 30.28 29.52
CA ALA A 46 5.77 31.36 28.99
C ALA A 46 6.64 32.50 28.41
N GLY A 47 6.29 33.01 27.26
CA GLY A 47 7.00 34.03 26.51
C GLY A 47 8.27 33.51 25.81
N ALA A 48 9.26 33.04 26.56
CA ALA A 48 10.53 32.61 25.97
C ALA A 48 10.43 31.31 25.17
N GLY A 49 9.53 30.40 25.52
CA GLY A 49 9.36 29.09 24.86
C GLY A 49 8.43 29.11 23.65
N GLU A 50 7.68 30.17 23.46
CA GLU A 50 6.70 30.27 22.37
C GLU A 50 7.29 30.01 20.97
N PRO A 51 8.48 30.55 20.59
CA PRO A 51 9.05 30.26 19.28
C PRO A 51 9.37 28.78 19.06
N ILE A 52 9.81 28.06 20.09
CA ILE A 52 10.08 26.62 20.01
C ILE A 52 8.76 25.85 19.90
N ALA A 53 7.75 26.22 20.71
CA ALA A 53 6.42 25.62 20.64
C ALA A 53 5.79 25.80 19.25
N ALA A 54 5.85 27.04 18.71
CA ALA A 54 5.38 27.33 17.35
C ALA A 54 6.13 26.53 16.27
N ARG A 55 7.47 26.38 16.39
CA ARG A 55 8.26 25.58 15.47
C ARG A 55 7.83 24.11 15.50
N LEU A 56 7.64 23.51 16.67
CA LEU A 56 7.19 22.13 16.81
C LEU A 56 5.77 21.93 16.28
N ALA A 57 4.86 22.87 16.54
CA ALA A 57 3.51 22.86 15.97
C ALA A 57 3.55 22.92 14.43
N GLY A 58 4.33 23.85 13.88
CA GLY A 58 4.53 23.97 12.43
C GLY A 58 5.15 22.76 11.78
N GLN A 59 6.06 22.05 12.47
CA GLN A 59 6.60 20.78 12.01
C GLN A 59 5.51 19.69 11.96
N THR A 60 4.69 19.56 12.99
CA THR A 60 3.57 18.60 13.04
C THR A 60 2.55 18.89 11.94
N GLU A 61 2.18 20.15 11.76
CA GLU A 61 1.29 20.60 10.68
C GLU A 61 1.90 20.31 9.29
N GLY A 62 3.20 20.55 9.12
CA GLY A 62 3.90 20.26 7.87
C GLY A 62 3.92 18.77 7.52
N LEU A 63 4.15 17.88 8.53
CA LEU A 63 4.02 16.43 8.33
C LEU A 63 2.59 16.07 7.93
N SER A 64 1.58 16.64 8.60
CA SER A 64 0.17 16.41 8.27
C SER A 64 -0.17 16.85 6.86
N ARG A 65 0.34 18.01 6.43
CA ARG A 65 0.15 18.53 5.08
C ARG A 65 0.82 17.65 4.03
N THR A 66 2.05 17.21 4.27
CA THR A 66 2.78 16.30 3.37
C THR A 66 2.02 14.98 3.19
N LEU A 67 1.60 14.35 4.29
CA LEU A 67 0.81 13.11 4.22
C LEU A 67 -0.60 13.34 3.67
N GLY A 68 -1.18 14.52 3.91
CA GLY A 68 -2.45 14.95 3.32
C GLY A 68 -2.41 15.03 1.81
N GLY A 69 -1.27 15.40 1.22
CA GLY A 69 -1.06 15.38 -0.23
C GLY A 69 -1.17 13.98 -0.83
N PHE A 70 -0.66 12.96 -0.14
CA PHE A 70 -0.80 11.57 -0.56
C PHE A 70 -2.23 11.01 -0.38
N ALA A 71 -2.97 11.54 0.59
CA ALA A 71 -4.34 11.15 0.91
C ALA A 71 -5.39 11.99 0.16
N HIS A 72 -4.96 12.95 -0.66
CA HIS A 72 -5.88 13.88 -1.33
C HIS A 72 -6.87 13.13 -2.23
N GLY A 73 -8.14 13.44 -2.07
CA GLY A 73 -9.23 12.81 -2.82
C GLY A 73 -9.61 11.39 -2.34
N ALA A 74 -9.09 10.95 -1.19
CA ALA A 74 -9.55 9.69 -0.61
C ALA A 74 -10.99 9.80 -0.14
N ASP A 75 -11.85 8.96 -0.69
CA ASP A 75 -13.23 8.79 -0.22
C ASP A 75 -13.28 7.98 1.09
N GLU A 76 -14.44 7.92 1.70
CA GLU A 76 -14.69 6.93 2.76
C GLU A 76 -14.59 5.51 2.21
N ALA A 77 -14.32 4.53 3.10
CA ALA A 77 -14.00 3.15 2.72
C ALA A 77 -15.05 2.52 1.79
N PHE A 78 -16.33 2.74 2.06
CA PHE A 78 -17.43 2.23 1.23
C PHE A 78 -17.41 2.87 -0.16
N GLY A 79 -17.36 4.20 -0.26
CA GLY A 79 -17.34 4.92 -1.53
C GLY A 79 -16.11 4.57 -2.38
N ALA A 80 -14.95 4.50 -1.75
CA ALA A 80 -13.71 4.08 -2.39
C ALA A 80 -13.79 2.64 -2.92
N GLY A 81 -14.27 1.72 -2.08
CA GLY A 81 -14.45 0.32 -2.45
C GLY A 81 -15.45 0.14 -3.60
N GLN A 82 -16.57 0.84 -3.55
CA GLN A 82 -17.58 0.82 -4.61
C GLN A 82 -17.01 1.34 -5.94
N ARG A 83 -16.25 2.42 -5.91
CA ARG A 83 -15.63 3.01 -7.10
C ARG A 83 -14.56 2.09 -7.71
N ILE A 84 -13.68 1.53 -6.89
CA ILE A 84 -12.60 0.65 -7.36
C ILE A 84 -13.15 -0.70 -7.85
N SER A 85 -14.03 -1.35 -7.08
CA SER A 85 -14.63 -2.63 -7.48
C SER A 85 -15.53 -2.46 -8.69
N GLY A 86 -16.32 -1.39 -8.76
CA GLY A 86 -17.16 -1.06 -9.91
C GLY A 86 -16.35 -0.84 -11.19
N ALA A 87 -15.20 -0.17 -11.10
CA ALA A 87 -14.28 0.02 -12.22
C ALA A 87 -13.70 -1.31 -12.70
N LEU A 88 -13.21 -2.17 -11.78
CA LEU A 88 -12.71 -3.50 -12.13
C LEU A 88 -13.78 -4.38 -12.74
N ALA A 89 -14.99 -4.39 -12.18
CA ALA A 89 -16.13 -5.10 -12.75
C ALA A 89 -16.49 -4.57 -14.17
N GLY A 90 -16.33 -3.27 -14.39
CA GLY A 90 -16.48 -2.64 -15.72
C GLY A 90 -15.46 -3.15 -16.73
N VAL A 91 -14.19 -3.20 -16.32
CA VAL A 91 -13.10 -3.76 -17.16
C VAL A 91 -13.40 -5.21 -17.53
N ASP A 92 -13.83 -6.02 -16.55
CA ASP A 92 -14.18 -7.42 -16.84
C ASP A 92 -15.38 -7.57 -17.76
N ARG A 93 -16.43 -6.76 -17.57
CA ARG A 93 -17.59 -6.76 -18.48
C ARG A 93 -17.19 -6.43 -19.91
N ASN A 94 -16.32 -5.44 -20.11
CA ASN A 94 -15.84 -5.07 -21.43
C ASN A 94 -15.00 -6.20 -22.08
N ALA A 95 -14.10 -6.83 -21.30
CA ALA A 95 -13.34 -7.98 -21.77
C ALA A 95 -14.26 -9.16 -22.13
N ARG A 96 -15.28 -9.45 -21.32
CA ARG A 96 -16.27 -10.48 -21.59
C ARG A 96 -17.09 -10.16 -22.84
N GLY A 97 -17.49 -8.90 -23.03
CA GLY A 97 -18.18 -8.44 -24.24
C GLY A 97 -17.32 -8.61 -25.49
N ALA A 98 -16.04 -8.26 -25.43
CA ALA A 98 -15.09 -8.45 -26.52
C ALA A 98 -14.89 -9.93 -26.89
N VAL A 99 -14.79 -10.81 -25.89
CA VAL A 99 -14.74 -12.27 -26.10
C VAL A 99 -16.01 -12.76 -26.79
N SER A 100 -17.18 -12.32 -26.33
CA SER A 100 -18.47 -12.70 -26.94
C SER A 100 -18.57 -12.23 -28.39
N ALA A 101 -18.20 -10.99 -28.67
CA ALA A 101 -18.20 -10.43 -30.01
C ALA A 101 -17.25 -11.18 -30.97
N ALA A 102 -16.05 -11.58 -30.45
CA ALA A 102 -15.10 -12.37 -31.23
C ALA A 102 -15.66 -13.77 -31.59
N TYR A 103 -16.37 -14.41 -30.64
CA TYR A 103 -17.06 -15.68 -30.92
C TYR A 103 -18.18 -15.52 -31.96
N GLU A 104 -18.98 -14.44 -31.87
CA GLU A 104 -20.01 -14.17 -32.87
C GLU A 104 -19.46 -13.86 -34.25
N ALA A 105 -18.38 -13.08 -34.34
CA ALA A 105 -17.69 -12.83 -35.60
C ALA A 105 -17.17 -14.14 -36.22
N ALA A 106 -16.58 -15.00 -35.40
CA ALA A 106 -16.14 -16.31 -35.85
C ALA A 106 -17.29 -17.18 -36.36
N ARG A 107 -18.44 -17.20 -35.69
CA ARG A 107 -19.63 -17.93 -36.15
C ARG A 107 -20.20 -17.38 -37.45
N ASN A 108 -20.19 -16.05 -37.62
CA ASN A 108 -20.74 -15.41 -38.81
C ASN A 108 -19.80 -15.51 -40.04
N SER A 109 -18.54 -15.90 -39.81
CA SER A 109 -17.60 -16.24 -40.89
C SER A 109 -17.74 -17.72 -41.31
N SER A 110 -16.65 -18.39 -41.63
CA SER A 110 -16.61 -19.80 -42.00
C SER A 110 -16.81 -20.78 -40.82
N GLY A 111 -16.93 -20.27 -39.59
CA GLY A 111 -16.90 -21.11 -38.38
C GLY A 111 -18.11 -22.03 -38.15
N ARG A 112 -19.26 -21.75 -38.77
CA ARG A 112 -20.47 -22.63 -38.68
C ARG A 112 -20.30 -23.97 -39.29
N SER A 113 -19.40 -24.09 -40.30
CA SER A 113 -19.16 -25.34 -41.01
C SER A 113 -18.01 -26.18 -40.38
N LEU A 114 -17.36 -25.66 -39.36
CA LEU A 114 -16.28 -26.38 -38.69
C LEU A 114 -16.83 -27.47 -37.79
N THR A 115 -16.29 -28.65 -37.93
CA THR A 115 -16.64 -29.81 -37.13
C THR A 115 -15.49 -30.19 -36.20
N ILE A 116 -15.82 -30.55 -34.96
CA ILE A 116 -14.89 -30.92 -33.92
C ILE A 116 -14.89 -32.44 -33.79
N PRO A 117 -13.75 -33.12 -33.78
CA PRO A 117 -13.70 -34.54 -33.53
C PRO A 117 -14.20 -34.91 -32.13
N LEU A 118 -15.09 -35.88 -32.07
CA LEU A 118 -15.74 -36.31 -30.83
C LEU A 118 -14.86 -37.22 -29.97
N GLN A 119 -13.87 -37.89 -30.55
CA GLN A 119 -13.11 -38.96 -29.92
C GLN A 119 -12.39 -38.54 -28.63
N GLY A 120 -11.66 -37.40 -28.67
CA GLY A 120 -10.96 -36.90 -27.49
C GLY A 120 -11.91 -36.45 -26.38
N LEU A 121 -13.01 -35.78 -26.77
CA LEU A 121 -14.06 -35.36 -25.83
C LEU A 121 -14.76 -36.55 -25.19
N ALA A 122 -14.99 -37.64 -25.94
CA ALA A 122 -15.63 -38.84 -25.42
C ALA A 122 -14.78 -39.51 -24.34
N GLN A 123 -13.47 -39.52 -24.53
CA GLN A 123 -12.52 -40.10 -23.58
C GLN A 123 -12.46 -39.25 -22.31
N ASP A 124 -12.27 -37.95 -22.45
CA ASP A 124 -12.27 -37.01 -21.32
C ASP A 124 -13.59 -37.04 -20.52
N TYR A 125 -14.76 -37.14 -21.21
CA TYR A 125 -16.07 -37.28 -20.57
C TYR A 125 -16.19 -38.58 -19.76
N ALA A 126 -15.77 -39.73 -20.32
CA ALA A 126 -15.76 -41.00 -19.63
C ALA A 126 -14.89 -40.96 -18.37
N ASP A 127 -13.71 -40.35 -18.46
CA ASP A 127 -12.79 -40.22 -17.33
C ASP A 127 -13.38 -39.31 -16.22
N VAL A 128 -14.05 -38.23 -16.57
CA VAL A 128 -14.73 -37.36 -15.59
C VAL A 128 -15.88 -38.11 -14.93
N LEU A 129 -16.71 -38.81 -15.69
CA LEU A 129 -17.80 -39.64 -15.12
C LEU A 129 -17.27 -40.73 -14.21
N GLY A 130 -16.17 -41.40 -14.56
CA GLY A 130 -15.53 -42.42 -13.72
C GLY A 130 -15.03 -41.87 -12.37
N ARG A 131 -14.53 -40.62 -12.35
CA ARG A 131 -14.00 -40.01 -11.13
C ARG A 131 -15.05 -39.29 -10.28
N PHE A 132 -16.02 -38.65 -10.89
CA PHE A 132 -16.96 -37.77 -10.19
C PHE A 132 -18.38 -38.38 -10.10
N GLY A 133 -18.76 -39.31 -10.96
CA GLY A 133 -20.03 -40.03 -10.89
C GLY A 133 -21.23 -39.09 -10.76
N ASP A 134 -21.97 -39.25 -9.67
CA ASP A 134 -23.20 -38.50 -9.39
C ASP A 134 -22.97 -37.00 -9.12
N LYS A 135 -21.73 -36.55 -8.96
CA LYS A 135 -21.38 -35.12 -8.83
C LYS A 135 -21.49 -34.37 -10.15
N VAL A 136 -21.54 -35.06 -11.28
CA VAL A 136 -21.89 -34.46 -12.55
C VAL A 136 -23.40 -34.32 -12.64
N PRO A 137 -23.97 -33.10 -12.71
CA PRO A 137 -25.42 -32.90 -12.74
C PRO A 137 -26.09 -33.66 -13.90
N SER A 138 -27.28 -34.19 -13.67
CA SER A 138 -27.98 -35.01 -14.67
C SER A 138 -28.25 -34.26 -15.98
N GLY A 139 -28.57 -32.94 -15.88
CA GLY A 139 -28.75 -32.10 -17.07
C GLY A 139 -27.47 -31.96 -17.90
N VAL A 140 -26.30 -31.89 -17.25
CA VAL A 140 -25.00 -31.86 -17.92
C VAL A 140 -24.73 -33.19 -18.59
N ARG A 141 -24.95 -34.31 -17.87
CA ARG A 141 -24.82 -35.66 -18.46
C ARG A 141 -25.66 -35.82 -19.72
N SER A 142 -26.95 -35.48 -19.64
CA SER A 142 -27.87 -35.56 -20.79
C SER A 142 -27.39 -34.69 -21.96
N GLY A 143 -26.84 -33.50 -21.67
CA GLY A 143 -26.29 -32.61 -22.71
C GLY A 143 -25.09 -33.25 -23.44
N PHE A 144 -24.15 -33.85 -22.73
CA PHE A 144 -23.01 -34.56 -23.33
C PHE A 144 -23.46 -35.86 -24.05
N GLU A 145 -24.39 -36.59 -23.49
CA GLU A 145 -24.93 -37.82 -24.07
C GLU A 145 -25.74 -37.54 -25.36
N SER A 146 -26.33 -36.36 -25.50
CA SER A 146 -26.99 -35.95 -26.73
C SER A 146 -26.05 -35.84 -27.95
N LEU A 147 -24.75 -35.71 -27.71
CA LEU A 147 -23.71 -35.83 -28.74
C LEU A 147 -23.45 -37.27 -29.20
N GLY A 148 -24.09 -38.27 -28.60
CA GLY A 148 -23.92 -39.67 -28.92
C GLY A 148 -22.75 -40.35 -28.15
N LEU A 149 -22.26 -39.76 -27.05
CA LEU A 149 -21.13 -40.28 -26.31
C LEU A 149 -21.41 -41.64 -25.61
N ASN A 150 -22.68 -41.96 -25.29
CA ASN A 150 -23.06 -43.18 -24.62
C ASN A 150 -23.96 -44.15 -25.47
N SER A 151 -24.32 -43.75 -26.69
CA SER A 151 -25.42 -44.43 -27.42
C SER A 151 -24.98 -45.43 -28.48
N GLY A 152 -23.72 -45.76 -28.59
CA GLY A 152 -23.24 -46.66 -29.67
C GLY A 152 -23.47 -46.09 -31.09
N VAL A 153 -24.11 -44.93 -31.22
CA VAL A 153 -24.24 -44.21 -32.47
C VAL A 153 -22.90 -43.57 -32.77
N GLN A 154 -22.28 -43.96 -33.85
CA GLN A 154 -20.97 -43.48 -34.29
C GLN A 154 -21.05 -42.08 -34.85
N ARG A 155 -21.44 -41.12 -34.07
CA ARG A 155 -21.22 -39.73 -34.40
C ARG A 155 -19.72 -39.43 -34.24
N ARG A 156 -19.06 -38.98 -35.27
CA ARG A 156 -17.60 -38.74 -35.27
C ARG A 156 -17.21 -37.33 -34.98
N VAL A 157 -18.14 -36.38 -35.17
CA VAL A 157 -17.90 -34.95 -35.05
C VAL A 157 -19.12 -34.24 -34.46
N PHE A 158 -18.90 -33.10 -33.84
CA PHE A 158 -19.93 -32.14 -33.41
C PHE A 158 -19.53 -30.72 -33.89
N ASP A 159 -20.46 -29.82 -33.88
CA ASP A 159 -20.22 -28.45 -34.33
C ASP A 159 -19.97 -27.48 -33.16
N PHE A 160 -19.57 -26.24 -33.50
CA PHE A 160 -19.29 -25.21 -32.51
C PHE A 160 -20.56 -24.73 -31.78
N GLU A 161 -21.74 -24.78 -32.37
CA GLU A 161 -22.98 -24.44 -31.71
C GLU A 161 -23.33 -25.46 -30.61
N GLU A 162 -23.08 -26.71 -30.86
CA GLU A 162 -23.23 -27.77 -29.88
C GLU A 162 -22.22 -27.61 -28.71
N ALA A 163 -20.98 -27.25 -29.03
CA ALA A 163 -19.97 -26.91 -28.01
C ALA A 163 -20.39 -25.73 -27.13
N ASP A 164 -20.93 -24.69 -27.73
CA ASP A 164 -21.41 -23.50 -26.98
C ASP A 164 -22.64 -23.81 -26.10
N ARG A 165 -23.56 -24.62 -26.59
CA ARG A 165 -24.67 -25.14 -25.77
C ARG A 165 -24.20 -25.89 -24.57
N LEU A 166 -23.19 -26.73 -24.74
CA LEU A 166 -22.59 -27.47 -23.63
C LEU A 166 -21.87 -26.54 -22.64
N ARG A 167 -21.14 -25.51 -23.11
CA ARG A 167 -20.51 -24.52 -22.23
C ARG A 167 -21.52 -23.76 -21.40
N LYS A 168 -22.61 -23.33 -22.03
CA LYS A 168 -23.71 -22.66 -21.32
C LYS A 168 -24.28 -23.59 -20.25
N LEU A 169 -24.54 -24.84 -20.62
CA LEU A 169 -25.06 -25.85 -19.70
C LEU A 169 -24.10 -26.07 -18.50
N LEU A 170 -22.79 -26.14 -18.73
CA LEU A 170 -21.77 -26.23 -17.67
C LEU A 170 -21.77 -24.99 -16.76
N SER A 171 -22.00 -23.82 -17.33
CA SER A 171 -22.05 -22.57 -16.56
C SER A 171 -23.31 -22.46 -15.71
N ASP A 172 -24.46 -22.86 -16.26
CA ASP A 172 -25.76 -22.78 -15.60
C ASP A 172 -25.89 -23.80 -14.44
N ASN A 173 -25.10 -24.86 -14.46
CA ASN A 173 -25.05 -25.86 -13.40
C ASN A 173 -23.92 -25.67 -12.37
N ALA A 174 -23.12 -24.62 -12.48
CA ALA A 174 -22.15 -24.26 -11.44
C ALA A 174 -22.86 -23.80 -10.17
N GLY A 175 -22.47 -24.33 -9.02
CA GLY A 175 -23.13 -24.10 -7.74
C GLY A 175 -22.16 -24.04 -6.56
N HIS A 176 -22.65 -24.36 -5.37
CA HIS A 176 -21.87 -24.28 -4.13
C HIS A 176 -21.09 -25.57 -3.80
N ASP A 177 -21.37 -26.70 -4.47
CA ASP A 177 -20.62 -27.94 -4.21
C ASP A 177 -19.25 -27.92 -4.92
N PRO A 178 -18.13 -27.95 -4.17
CA PRO A 178 -16.79 -27.92 -4.75
C PRO A 178 -16.50 -29.11 -5.67
N ALA A 179 -17.03 -30.31 -5.37
CA ALA A 179 -16.81 -31.49 -6.18
C ALA A 179 -17.51 -31.38 -7.54
N THR A 180 -18.76 -30.91 -7.53
CA THR A 180 -19.50 -30.59 -8.76
C THR A 180 -18.77 -29.54 -9.59
N ASN A 181 -18.35 -28.43 -8.99
CA ASN A 181 -17.62 -27.37 -9.71
C ASN A 181 -16.32 -27.88 -10.33
N ARG A 182 -15.62 -28.79 -9.65
CA ARG A 182 -14.41 -29.41 -10.18
C ARG A 182 -14.70 -30.29 -11.39
N ALA A 183 -15.75 -31.13 -11.31
CA ALA A 183 -16.18 -31.93 -12.46
C ALA A 183 -16.56 -31.07 -13.66
N LEU A 184 -17.34 -30.00 -13.43
CA LEU A 184 -17.74 -29.07 -14.49
C LEU A 184 -16.55 -28.32 -15.10
N SER A 185 -15.56 -27.96 -14.28
CA SER A 185 -14.30 -27.33 -14.75
C SER A 185 -13.49 -28.26 -15.64
N GLU A 186 -13.42 -29.54 -15.29
CA GLU A 186 -12.70 -30.54 -16.11
C GLU A 186 -13.44 -30.81 -17.43
N LEU A 187 -14.76 -30.89 -17.44
CA LEU A 187 -15.55 -30.99 -18.69
C LEU A 187 -15.41 -29.75 -19.57
N ARG A 188 -15.34 -28.57 -18.97
CA ARG A 188 -15.06 -27.33 -19.72
C ARG A 188 -13.66 -27.36 -20.33
N GLY A 189 -12.66 -27.84 -19.56
CA GLY A 189 -11.31 -28.05 -20.06
C GLY A 189 -11.26 -29.03 -21.25
N ALA A 190 -12.01 -30.11 -21.19
CA ALA A 190 -12.13 -31.10 -22.29
C ALA A 190 -12.74 -30.48 -23.56
N LEU A 191 -13.83 -29.71 -23.43
CA LEU A 191 -14.40 -28.99 -24.57
C LEU A 191 -13.43 -28.00 -25.19
N ASN A 192 -12.69 -27.28 -24.36
CA ASN A 192 -11.71 -26.32 -24.83
C ASN A 192 -10.54 -26.99 -25.56
N ARG A 193 -10.06 -28.15 -25.06
CA ARG A 193 -9.03 -28.94 -25.76
C ARG A 193 -9.53 -29.41 -27.11
N ALA A 194 -10.70 -30.05 -27.15
CA ALA A 194 -11.30 -30.54 -28.39
C ALA A 194 -11.44 -29.44 -29.45
N GLN A 195 -11.80 -28.23 -29.05
CA GLN A 195 -11.86 -27.10 -29.97
C GLN A 195 -10.49 -26.58 -30.39
N SER A 196 -9.54 -26.51 -29.43
CA SER A 196 -8.17 -26.05 -29.71
C SER A 196 -7.46 -26.97 -30.71
N ASP A 197 -7.72 -28.27 -30.66
CA ASP A 197 -7.12 -29.26 -31.54
C ASP A 197 -7.56 -29.05 -33.02
N VAL A 198 -8.76 -28.50 -33.23
CA VAL A 198 -9.25 -28.18 -34.60
C VAL A 198 -8.75 -26.81 -35.06
N ASP A 199 -8.42 -25.93 -34.11
CA ASP A 199 -8.09 -24.53 -34.38
C ASP A 199 -6.57 -24.24 -34.33
N VAL A 200 -5.73 -25.29 -34.17
CA VAL A 200 -4.25 -25.21 -34.10
C VAL A 200 -3.60 -24.46 -35.28
N THR A 201 -4.29 -24.31 -36.37
CA THR A 201 -3.76 -23.66 -37.59
C THR A 201 -4.33 -22.27 -37.89
N GLY A 202 -4.91 -21.57 -36.86
CA GLY A 202 -5.39 -20.20 -37.04
C GLY A 202 -6.80 -20.10 -37.60
N GLY A 203 -7.68 -21.02 -37.23
CA GLY A 203 -9.09 -21.00 -37.60
C GLY A 203 -9.86 -19.79 -37.05
N PRO A 204 -11.10 -19.58 -37.47
CA PRO A 204 -11.89 -18.37 -37.20
C PRO A 204 -12.14 -18.16 -35.70
N PHE A 205 -12.07 -19.20 -34.87
CA PHE A 205 -12.26 -19.11 -33.42
C PHE A 205 -10.97 -18.85 -32.61
N ALA A 206 -9.77 -19.01 -33.22
CA ALA A 206 -8.49 -18.82 -32.53
C ALA A 206 -8.39 -17.47 -31.81
N PRO A 207 -8.80 -16.33 -32.40
CA PRO A 207 -8.79 -15.04 -31.70
C PRO A 207 -9.70 -15.03 -30.46
N ALA A 208 -10.88 -15.58 -30.55
CA ALA A 208 -11.85 -15.62 -29.46
C ALA A 208 -11.37 -16.50 -28.28
N VAL A 209 -10.82 -17.67 -28.61
CA VAL A 209 -10.22 -18.60 -27.62
C VAL A 209 -9.03 -17.93 -26.92
N LYS A 210 -8.16 -17.26 -27.67
CA LYS A 210 -7.02 -16.52 -27.11
C LYS A 210 -7.48 -15.44 -26.17
N MET A 211 -8.45 -14.61 -26.57
CA MET A 211 -9.02 -13.54 -25.71
C MET A 211 -9.67 -14.10 -24.44
N ALA A 212 -10.38 -15.23 -24.55
CA ALA A 212 -10.99 -15.91 -23.39
C ALA A 212 -9.91 -16.43 -22.44
N ALA A 213 -8.84 -17.03 -22.96
CA ALA A 213 -7.72 -17.50 -22.17
C ALA A 213 -6.97 -16.35 -21.47
N GLU A 214 -6.76 -15.22 -22.16
CA GLU A 214 -6.14 -14.02 -21.59
C GLU A 214 -7.00 -13.44 -20.46
N ARG A 215 -8.33 -13.35 -20.64
CA ARG A 215 -9.25 -12.93 -19.58
C ARG A 215 -9.16 -13.87 -18.36
N PHE A 216 -9.11 -15.16 -18.58
CA PHE A 216 -8.99 -16.14 -17.48
C PHE A 216 -7.67 -15.97 -16.71
N LYS A 217 -6.56 -15.79 -17.41
CA LYS A 217 -5.24 -15.50 -16.81
C LYS A 217 -5.25 -14.21 -15.98
N LEU A 218 -5.99 -13.18 -16.44
CA LEU A 218 -6.15 -11.95 -15.66
C LEU A 218 -6.89 -12.19 -14.35
N HIS A 219 -7.93 -13.04 -14.35
CA HIS A 219 -8.65 -13.42 -13.12
C HIS A 219 -7.78 -14.20 -12.13
N GLU A 220 -6.89 -15.05 -12.64
CA GLU A 220 -5.92 -15.78 -11.80
C GLU A 220 -4.84 -14.84 -11.25
N ALA A 221 -4.34 -13.92 -12.07
CA ALA A 221 -3.28 -12.99 -11.68
C ALA A 221 -3.75 -11.85 -10.78
N ILE A 222 -5.03 -11.47 -10.85
CA ILE A 222 -5.62 -10.35 -10.13
C ILE A 222 -6.90 -10.80 -9.42
N PRO A 223 -6.82 -11.39 -8.22
CA PRO A 223 -7.98 -11.84 -7.45
C PRO A 223 -9.01 -10.75 -7.18
N ALA A 224 -8.57 -9.49 -7.05
CA ALA A 224 -9.46 -8.33 -6.93
C ALA A 224 -10.38 -8.16 -8.15
N LEU A 225 -9.88 -8.42 -9.36
CA LEU A 225 -10.68 -8.37 -10.59
C LEU A 225 -11.78 -9.44 -10.57
N LYS A 226 -11.42 -10.66 -10.20
CA LYS A 226 -12.38 -11.78 -10.05
C LYS A 226 -13.43 -11.47 -8.99
N ALA A 227 -13.01 -11.01 -7.82
CA ALA A 227 -13.91 -10.68 -6.72
C ALA A 227 -14.87 -9.53 -7.10
N ALA A 228 -14.40 -8.52 -7.80
CA ALA A 228 -15.21 -7.42 -8.30
C ALA A 228 -16.22 -7.88 -9.36
N ALA A 229 -15.79 -8.73 -10.30
CA ALA A 229 -16.65 -9.27 -11.37
C ALA A 229 -17.79 -10.11 -10.82
N ASN A 230 -17.56 -10.83 -9.72
CA ASN A 230 -18.52 -11.75 -9.11
C ASN A 230 -19.31 -11.12 -7.93
N GLY A 231 -18.95 -9.91 -7.48
CA GLY A 231 -19.54 -9.28 -6.29
C GLY A 231 -19.28 -10.03 -4.99
N GLU A 232 -18.12 -10.73 -4.90
CA GLU A 232 -17.78 -11.61 -3.77
C GLU A 232 -17.40 -10.88 -2.49
N VAL A 233 -16.99 -9.61 -2.58
CA VAL A 233 -16.49 -8.82 -1.46
C VAL A 233 -17.27 -7.53 -1.34
N PRO A 234 -17.82 -7.20 -0.15
CA PRO A 234 -18.49 -5.95 0.12
C PRO A 234 -17.57 -4.74 -0.12
N ALA A 235 -18.15 -3.60 -0.53
CA ALA A 235 -17.40 -2.42 -0.91
C ALA A 235 -16.50 -1.88 0.22
N ASP A 236 -16.98 -1.87 1.45
CA ASP A 236 -16.25 -1.43 2.64
C ASP A 236 -15.02 -2.29 2.98
N ASP A 237 -15.08 -3.60 2.68
CA ASP A 237 -13.98 -4.54 2.87
C ASP A 237 -12.99 -4.57 1.68
N PHE A 238 -13.41 -4.11 0.51
CA PHE A 238 -12.66 -4.25 -0.74
C PHE A 238 -11.30 -3.54 -0.67
N VAL A 239 -11.29 -2.29 -0.19
CA VAL A 239 -10.07 -1.48 -0.04
C VAL A 239 -9.12 -2.15 0.94
N ARG A 240 -9.62 -2.55 2.11
CA ARG A 240 -8.80 -3.20 3.14
C ARG A 240 -8.18 -4.49 2.62
N LYS A 241 -8.98 -5.33 1.96
CA LYS A 241 -8.55 -6.65 1.50
C LYS A 241 -7.54 -6.58 0.36
N PHE A 242 -7.83 -5.80 -0.68
CA PHE A 242 -7.06 -5.83 -1.92
C PHE A 242 -6.08 -4.68 -2.09
N ILE A 243 -6.32 -3.51 -1.45
CA ILE A 243 -5.44 -2.35 -1.57
C ILE A 243 -4.44 -2.30 -0.41
N ILE A 244 -4.94 -2.35 0.83
CA ILE A 244 -4.09 -2.16 2.02
C ILE A 244 -3.34 -3.45 2.37
N ASN A 245 -4.02 -4.61 2.32
CA ASN A 245 -3.46 -5.91 2.72
C ASN A 245 -3.17 -6.85 1.54
N GLY A 246 -3.41 -6.42 0.30
CA GLY A 246 -3.19 -7.23 -0.90
C GLY A 246 -1.74 -7.68 -1.08
N ASP A 247 -1.51 -8.76 -1.82
CA ASP A 247 -0.18 -9.20 -2.23
C ASP A 247 0.48 -8.18 -3.17
N ALA A 248 1.79 -8.03 -3.09
CA ALA A 248 2.50 -7.00 -3.86
C ALA A 248 2.45 -7.23 -5.39
N LEU A 249 2.45 -8.50 -5.83
CA LEU A 249 2.40 -8.83 -7.25
C LEU A 249 0.99 -8.61 -7.81
N GLU A 250 -0.03 -9.08 -7.08
CA GLU A 250 -1.44 -8.89 -7.41
C GLU A 250 -1.79 -7.40 -7.44
N LEU A 251 -1.32 -6.65 -6.45
CA LEU A 251 -1.53 -5.21 -6.34
C LEU A 251 -0.90 -4.44 -7.51
N ARG A 252 0.29 -4.86 -7.96
CA ARG A 252 0.94 -4.27 -9.13
C ARG A 252 0.16 -4.53 -10.42
N GLY A 253 -0.32 -5.76 -10.60
CA GLY A 253 -1.19 -6.12 -11.72
C GLY A 253 -2.48 -5.31 -11.74
N MET A 254 -3.14 -5.21 -10.58
CA MET A 254 -4.35 -4.40 -10.42
C MET A 254 -4.09 -2.91 -10.67
N ALA A 255 -3.02 -2.34 -10.12
CA ALA A 255 -2.65 -0.94 -10.32
C ALA A 255 -2.42 -0.62 -11.80
N LYS A 256 -1.72 -1.51 -12.52
CA LYS A 256 -1.53 -1.37 -13.96
C LYS A 256 -2.86 -1.40 -14.70
N LEU A 257 -3.72 -2.35 -14.38
CA LEU A 257 -5.05 -2.48 -15.01
C LEU A 257 -5.90 -1.23 -14.78
N LEU A 258 -5.96 -0.74 -13.53
CA LEU A 258 -6.69 0.47 -13.18
C LEU A 258 -6.11 1.71 -13.89
N LYS A 259 -4.78 1.84 -13.93
CA LYS A 259 -4.12 2.97 -14.60
C LYS A 259 -4.44 3.02 -16.10
N ASP A 260 -4.47 1.86 -16.76
CA ASP A 260 -4.69 1.76 -18.19
C ASP A 260 -6.17 1.93 -18.58
N TYR A 261 -7.12 1.48 -17.76
CA TYR A 261 -8.53 1.40 -18.10
C TYR A 261 -9.48 2.20 -17.20
N ALA A 262 -9.06 2.60 -16.02
CA ALA A 262 -9.89 3.32 -15.03
C ALA A 262 -9.02 4.25 -14.17
N PRO A 263 -8.45 5.31 -14.74
CA PRO A 263 -7.47 6.17 -14.07
C PRO A 263 -8.02 6.85 -12.81
N GLU A 264 -9.31 7.16 -12.75
CA GLU A 264 -9.93 7.71 -11.53
C GLU A 264 -9.94 6.70 -10.38
N ALA A 265 -10.24 5.43 -10.67
CA ALA A 265 -10.18 4.37 -9.67
C ALA A 265 -8.74 4.07 -9.25
N TYR A 266 -7.76 4.22 -10.14
CA TYR A 266 -6.34 4.16 -9.80
C TYR A 266 -5.96 5.28 -8.80
N GLN A 267 -6.38 6.52 -9.06
CA GLN A 267 -6.12 7.64 -8.15
C GLN A 267 -6.80 7.41 -6.80
N GLN A 268 -8.00 6.87 -6.80
CA GLN A 268 -8.70 6.52 -5.57
C GLN A 268 -7.96 5.45 -4.75
N ALA A 269 -7.48 4.38 -5.39
CA ALA A 269 -6.70 3.34 -4.73
C ALA A 269 -5.39 3.89 -4.13
N ARG A 270 -4.71 4.76 -4.88
CA ARG A 270 -3.51 5.47 -4.42
C ARG A 270 -3.81 6.36 -3.21
N ALA A 271 -4.88 7.15 -3.26
CA ALA A 271 -5.30 8.03 -2.18
C ALA A 271 -5.66 7.24 -0.90
N GLN A 272 -6.24 6.05 -1.02
CA GLN A 272 -6.54 5.16 0.11
C GLN A 272 -5.27 4.69 0.83
N ILE A 273 -4.20 4.38 0.10
CA ILE A 273 -2.90 4.05 0.72
C ILE A 273 -2.33 5.27 1.45
N GLY A 274 -2.41 6.45 0.85
CA GLY A 274 -2.01 7.71 1.48
C GLY A 274 -2.79 8.02 2.75
N ALA A 275 -4.12 7.82 2.73
CA ALA A 275 -4.99 8.00 3.88
C ALA A 275 -4.67 7.02 5.01
N GLU A 276 -4.39 5.78 4.69
CA GLU A 276 -3.98 4.77 5.68
C GLU A 276 -2.64 5.12 6.33
N LEU A 277 -1.66 5.56 5.56
CA LEU A 277 -0.38 6.04 6.08
C LEU A 277 -0.57 7.27 6.98
N ARG A 278 -1.38 8.25 6.57
CA ARG A 278 -1.70 9.42 7.38
C ARG A 278 -2.40 9.03 8.68
N ARG A 279 -3.39 8.13 8.61
CA ARG A 279 -4.11 7.61 9.78
C ARG A 279 -3.17 6.90 10.76
N SER A 280 -2.22 6.14 10.26
CA SER A 280 -1.23 5.46 11.12
C SER A 280 -0.37 6.45 11.91
N GLY A 281 -0.03 7.61 11.33
CA GLY A 281 0.74 8.66 11.98
C GLY A 281 -0.08 9.54 12.95
N PHE A 282 -1.25 9.99 12.53
CA PHE A 282 -2.06 10.97 13.28
C PHE A 282 -3.30 10.38 13.98
N GLY A 283 -3.66 9.11 13.72
CA GLY A 283 -4.92 8.53 14.16
C GLY A 283 -6.09 8.96 13.27
N GLU A 284 -7.32 8.71 13.72
CA GLU A 284 -8.52 9.00 12.92
C GLU A 284 -8.92 10.49 12.92
N ASN A 285 -8.37 11.31 13.81
CA ASN A 285 -8.69 12.74 13.86
C ASN A 285 -8.06 13.51 12.69
N ILE A 286 -8.90 13.94 11.77
CA ILE A 286 -8.56 14.77 10.60
C ILE A 286 -8.07 16.16 11.03
N ALA A 287 -8.44 16.66 12.21
CA ALA A 287 -8.13 18.01 12.70
C ALA A 287 -6.69 18.23 13.16
N GLY A 288 -5.84 17.20 13.20
CA GLY A 288 -4.42 17.38 13.53
C GLY A 288 -4.10 17.66 15.00
N ASP A 289 -5.07 17.55 15.90
CA ASP A 289 -4.90 17.84 17.34
C ASP A 289 -4.08 16.79 18.10
N LYS A 290 -3.81 15.64 17.47
CA LYS A 290 -2.94 14.61 18.06
C LYS A 290 -1.52 14.75 17.55
N PRO A 291 -0.51 14.56 18.43
CA PRO A 291 0.87 14.53 18.01
C PRO A 291 1.09 13.39 17.00
N PHE A 292 1.99 13.62 16.05
CA PHE A 292 2.40 12.58 15.09
C PHE A 292 3.05 11.41 15.81
N SER A 293 2.62 10.19 15.55
CA SER A 293 3.25 8.98 16.08
C SER A 293 4.21 8.38 15.05
N GLN A 294 5.49 8.70 15.19
CA GLN A 294 6.53 8.17 14.31
C GLN A 294 6.65 6.64 14.37
N GLU A 295 6.40 6.06 15.54
CA GLU A 295 6.48 4.61 15.72
C GLU A 295 5.41 3.88 14.90
N ARG A 296 4.14 4.29 15.02
CA ARG A 296 3.03 3.71 14.26
C ARG A 296 3.18 3.95 12.77
N PHE A 297 3.57 5.16 12.37
CA PHE A 297 3.80 5.50 10.96
C PHE A 297 4.90 4.63 10.36
N ASN A 298 6.08 4.56 10.99
CA ASN A 298 7.20 3.77 10.50
C ASN A 298 6.89 2.26 10.51
N ALA A 299 6.13 1.76 11.50
CA ALA A 299 5.68 0.37 11.52
C ALA A 299 4.75 0.08 10.32
N LYS A 300 3.80 0.97 10.02
CA LYS A 300 2.91 0.83 8.88
C LYS A 300 3.64 0.89 7.55
N LEU A 301 4.58 1.83 7.42
CA LEU A 301 5.40 1.97 6.21
C LEU A 301 6.24 0.71 5.94
N ARG A 302 6.83 0.11 6.99
CA ARG A 302 7.53 -1.17 6.90
C ARG A 302 6.59 -2.32 6.54
N GLN A 303 5.41 -2.38 7.18
CA GLN A 303 4.39 -3.40 6.90
C GLN A 303 3.93 -3.38 5.44
N MET A 304 3.71 -2.20 4.88
CA MET A 304 3.36 -2.06 3.46
C MET A 304 4.50 -2.50 2.55
N GLY A 305 5.72 -2.14 2.91
CA GLY A 305 6.91 -2.51 2.15
C GLY A 305 7.04 -1.77 0.81
N THR A 306 8.26 -1.75 0.28
CA THR A 306 8.58 -1.01 -0.95
C THR A 306 7.82 -1.52 -2.17
N ALA A 307 7.67 -2.84 -2.30
CA ALA A 307 7.06 -3.46 -3.48
C ALA A 307 5.57 -3.08 -3.66
N ARG A 308 4.80 -2.96 -2.57
CA ARG A 308 3.41 -2.48 -2.61
C ARG A 308 3.33 -1.00 -2.91
N LEU A 309 4.19 -0.19 -2.28
CA LEU A 309 4.22 1.25 -2.52
C LEU A 309 4.56 1.58 -3.97
N GLN A 310 5.48 0.85 -4.59
CA GLN A 310 5.85 1.02 -6.01
C GLN A 310 4.72 0.74 -6.99
N ALA A 311 3.65 0.07 -6.58
CA ALA A 311 2.47 -0.11 -7.42
C ALA A 311 1.74 1.22 -7.69
N PHE A 312 1.81 2.18 -6.75
CA PHE A 312 1.04 3.44 -6.80
C PHE A 312 1.88 4.71 -6.69
N PHE A 313 3.11 4.62 -6.18
CA PHE A 313 3.96 5.78 -5.92
C PHE A 313 5.28 5.69 -6.68
N THR A 314 5.79 6.84 -7.08
CA THR A 314 7.11 6.96 -7.70
C THR A 314 8.23 6.72 -6.66
N PRO A 315 9.46 6.45 -7.09
CA PRO A 315 10.61 6.34 -6.17
C PRO A 315 10.81 7.60 -5.32
N GLU A 316 10.59 8.78 -5.88
CA GLU A 316 10.72 10.08 -5.20
C GLU A 316 9.63 10.24 -4.12
N GLU A 317 8.40 9.84 -4.42
CA GLU A 317 7.30 9.86 -3.46
C GLU A 317 7.55 8.89 -2.30
N ILE A 318 8.07 7.70 -2.59
CA ILE A 318 8.46 6.73 -1.57
C ILE A 318 9.63 7.28 -0.72
N ALA A 319 10.59 7.97 -1.33
CA ALA A 319 11.66 8.64 -0.62
C ALA A 319 11.10 9.73 0.32
N THR A 320 10.11 10.51 -0.14
CA THR A 320 9.41 11.50 0.68
C THR A 320 8.71 10.86 1.89
N LEU A 321 7.98 9.75 1.70
CA LEU A 321 7.34 9.01 2.80
C LEU A 321 8.36 8.52 3.82
N ARG A 322 9.50 8.01 3.38
CA ARG A 322 10.61 7.61 4.26
C ARG A 322 11.21 8.78 5.01
N THR A 323 11.34 9.93 4.34
CA THR A 323 11.83 11.17 4.97
C THR A 323 10.87 11.65 6.05
N VAL A 324 9.56 11.59 5.82
CA VAL A 324 8.54 11.86 6.86
C VAL A 324 8.76 10.97 8.09
N GLY A 325 9.00 9.69 7.90
CA GLY A 325 9.27 8.75 8.99
C GLY A 325 10.55 9.07 9.77
N ARG A 326 11.63 9.45 9.07
CA ARG A 326 12.91 9.86 9.71
C ARG A 326 12.74 11.18 10.47
N VAL A 327 12.14 12.18 9.85
CA VAL A 327 11.89 13.49 10.49
C VAL A 327 11.02 13.31 11.73
N GLY A 328 9.93 12.53 11.66
CA GLY A 328 9.13 12.20 12.82
C GLY A 328 9.95 11.57 13.96
N SER A 329 10.88 10.68 13.63
CA SER A 329 11.80 10.09 14.62
C SER A 329 12.74 11.13 15.23
N TYR A 330 13.24 12.10 14.45
CA TYR A 330 14.10 13.17 14.99
C TYR A 330 13.32 14.13 15.90
N MET A 331 12.03 14.32 15.65
CA MET A 331 11.16 15.18 16.45
C MET A 331 10.74 14.53 17.77
N GLU A 332 10.41 13.24 17.74
CA GLU A 332 9.74 12.57 18.86
C GLU A 332 10.64 11.68 19.71
N SER A 333 11.52 10.91 19.05
CA SER A 333 12.37 9.95 19.78
C SER A 333 13.52 10.68 20.48
N PRO A 334 13.54 10.69 21.84
CA PRO A 334 14.64 11.30 22.56
C PRO A 334 15.93 10.53 22.32
N PRO A 335 17.08 11.22 22.14
CA PRO A 335 18.39 10.57 22.14
C PRO A 335 18.65 9.85 23.48
N ALA A 336 19.42 8.77 23.46
CA ALA A 336 19.82 8.08 24.68
C ALA A 336 20.51 9.05 25.66
N GLY A 337 20.11 9.03 26.93
CA GLY A 337 20.61 9.94 27.96
C GLY A 337 19.88 11.29 28.03
N SER A 338 18.80 11.49 27.28
CA SER A 338 17.98 12.71 27.39
C SER A 338 17.11 12.65 28.65
N ALA A 339 17.22 13.66 29.51
CA ALA A 339 16.29 13.88 30.63
C ALA A 339 15.17 14.81 30.18
N VAL A 340 14.12 14.28 29.58
CA VAL A 340 12.98 15.06 29.09
C VAL A 340 11.81 14.96 30.07
N ASN A 341 11.37 16.09 30.59
CA ASN A 341 10.14 16.18 31.39
C ASN A 341 8.92 16.34 30.45
N PHE A 342 8.18 15.26 30.22
CA PHE A 342 7.03 15.26 29.34
C PHE A 342 5.78 15.91 29.96
N SER A 343 5.72 16.03 31.29
CA SER A 343 4.55 16.59 31.99
C SER A 343 4.58 18.11 32.13
N ASN A 344 5.69 18.78 31.85
CA ASN A 344 5.89 20.22 31.97
C ASN A 344 5.60 20.81 33.39
N SER A 345 5.34 19.93 34.35
CA SER A 345 4.92 20.34 35.71
C SER A 345 6.09 20.92 36.52
N GLY A 346 7.32 20.51 36.24
CA GLY A 346 8.51 20.92 36.99
C GLY A 346 8.94 22.38 36.75
N SER A 347 8.65 22.96 35.57
CA SER A 347 9.01 24.33 35.25
C SER A 347 8.04 25.36 35.84
N ALA A 348 6.74 24.99 35.95
CA ALA A 348 5.73 25.81 36.53
C ALA A 348 5.94 25.97 38.07
N VAL A 349 6.27 24.87 38.75
CA VAL A 349 6.53 24.87 40.20
C VAL A 349 7.79 25.66 40.56
N ALA A 350 8.84 25.56 39.78
CA ALA A 350 10.08 26.34 40.00
C ALA A 350 9.89 27.84 39.82
N ASN A 351 8.99 28.27 38.93
CA ASN A 351 8.68 29.69 38.73
C ASN A 351 7.80 30.29 39.85
N VAL A 352 6.88 29.50 40.39
CA VAL A 352 5.98 29.95 41.46
C VAL A 352 6.72 30.03 42.83
N ALA A 353 7.60 29.09 43.10
CA ALA A 353 8.37 29.06 44.37
C ALA A 353 9.40 30.22 44.47
N GLN A 354 9.80 30.84 43.37
CA GLN A 354 10.76 31.95 43.35
C GLN A 354 10.09 33.34 43.33
N ALA A 355 8.81 33.43 43.02
CA ALA A 355 8.03 34.67 43.12
C ALA A 355 7.59 34.99 44.55
N ALA A 356 7.75 34.07 45.49
CA ALA A 356 7.22 34.17 46.87
C ALA A 356 8.23 34.59 47.96
N ALA A 357 9.41 35.17 47.55
CA ALA A 357 10.35 35.66 48.57
C ALA A 357 10.01 37.09 49.00
N PRO A 358 9.69 37.35 50.28
CA PRO A 358 9.30 38.69 50.75
C PRO A 358 10.54 39.56 51.02
N GLY A 359 10.52 40.81 50.52
CA GLY A 359 11.43 41.87 50.90
C GLY A 359 12.10 42.61 49.70
N ILE A 360 12.38 43.90 49.87
CA ILE A 360 12.95 44.80 48.87
C ILE A 360 14.31 44.33 48.32
N ILE A 361 15.11 43.65 49.16
CA ILE A 361 16.37 43.07 48.72
C ILE A 361 16.13 41.86 47.80
N GLY A 362 15.06 41.11 48.04
CA GLY A 362 14.61 40.02 47.18
C GLY A 362 14.18 40.46 45.79
N GLN A 363 13.61 41.68 45.66
CA GLN A 363 13.15 42.23 44.38
C GLN A 363 14.31 42.63 43.49
N ILE A 364 15.37 43.26 44.01
CA ILE A 364 16.54 43.68 43.20
C ILE A 364 17.36 42.47 42.73
N VAL A 365 17.61 41.48 43.66
CA VAL A 365 18.33 40.26 43.30
C VAL A 365 17.44 39.33 42.50
N GLY A 366 16.13 39.29 42.78
CA GLY A 366 15.15 38.53 41.96
C GLY A 366 14.99 39.08 40.58
N GLY A 367 14.92 40.41 40.41
CA GLY A 367 14.84 41.05 39.10
C GLY A 367 16.09 40.86 38.24
N ALA A 368 17.28 41.00 38.81
CA ALA A 368 18.54 40.74 38.10
C ALA A 368 18.70 39.26 37.71
N ARG A 369 18.32 38.33 38.58
CA ARG A 369 18.27 36.89 38.29
C ARG A 369 17.21 36.53 37.27
N TRP A 370 16.04 37.19 37.32
CA TRP A 370 15.01 37.02 36.30
C TRP A 370 15.45 37.52 34.93
N ALA A 371 16.04 38.74 34.86
CA ALA A 371 16.58 39.30 33.62
C ALA A 371 17.71 38.46 33.05
N ALA A 372 18.61 37.95 33.89
CA ALA A 372 19.70 37.05 33.46
C ALA A 372 19.17 35.70 32.95
N ARG A 373 18.14 35.16 33.60
CA ARG A 373 17.45 33.95 33.13
C ARG A 373 16.69 34.17 31.84
N ALA A 374 15.95 35.27 31.73
CA ALA A 374 15.23 35.62 30.51
C ALA A 374 16.19 35.80 29.33
N ALA A 375 17.33 36.49 29.54
CA ALA A 375 18.38 36.62 28.54
C ALA A 375 19.02 35.26 28.18
N GLY A 376 19.28 34.42 29.17
CA GLY A 376 19.79 33.06 28.96
C GLY A 376 18.82 32.14 28.21
N ASN A 377 17.54 32.24 28.49
CA ASN A 377 16.49 31.50 27.78
C ASN A 377 16.35 31.98 26.33
N ASN A 378 16.35 33.30 26.11
CA ASN A 378 16.26 33.89 24.75
C ASN A 378 17.49 33.50 23.91
N ALA A 379 18.69 33.53 24.49
CA ALA A 379 19.90 33.07 23.80
C ALA A 379 19.86 31.57 23.45
N ALA A 380 19.32 30.74 24.37
CA ALA A 380 19.14 29.33 24.15
C ALA A 380 18.11 29.03 23.05
N VAL A 381 16.99 29.75 23.06
CA VAL A 381 15.96 29.69 22.01
C VAL A 381 16.55 30.11 20.67
N GLY A 382 17.27 31.23 20.62
CA GLY A 382 17.93 31.70 19.39
C GLY A 382 18.92 30.68 18.81
N LYS A 383 19.68 29.97 19.67
CA LYS A 383 20.57 28.88 19.25
C LYS A 383 19.80 27.66 18.71
N ALA A 384 18.75 27.27 19.42
CA ALA A 384 17.90 26.13 19.00
C ALA A 384 17.22 26.40 17.65
N MET A 385 16.72 27.63 17.44
CA MET A 385 15.99 28.01 16.25
C MET A 385 16.85 28.13 14.99
N ARG A 386 18.13 28.50 15.12
CA ARG A 386 19.07 28.57 13.98
C ARG A 386 19.45 27.18 13.47
N ALA A 387 19.47 26.18 14.34
CA ALA A 387 19.83 24.81 14.00
C ALA A 387 21.09 24.71 13.13
N ASP A 388 22.14 25.43 13.53
CA ASP A 388 23.42 25.43 12.83
C ASP A 388 24.08 24.06 12.93
N VAL A 389 24.58 23.54 11.80
CA VAL A 389 25.28 22.26 11.76
C VAL A 389 26.60 22.41 12.49
N PRO A 390 26.87 21.60 13.53
CA PRO A 390 28.12 21.67 14.28
C PRO A 390 29.35 21.38 13.42
N ARG A 391 30.45 22.01 13.73
CA ARG A 391 31.77 21.68 13.20
C ARG A 391 32.58 21.01 14.31
N THR A 392 33.10 19.83 14.02
CA THR A 392 33.98 19.05 14.93
C THR A 392 35.44 19.28 14.56
N ALA A 393 36.35 19.24 15.54
CA ALA A 393 37.78 19.31 15.25
C ALA A 393 38.19 18.06 14.43
N SER A 394 39.02 18.27 13.41
CA SER A 394 39.62 17.20 12.63
C SER A 394 40.46 16.30 13.54
N GLY A 395 40.05 15.06 13.75
CA GLY A 395 40.75 14.09 14.63
C GLY A 395 39.89 13.50 15.74
N SER A 396 38.72 14.02 16.02
CA SER A 396 37.77 13.28 16.85
C SER A 396 37.19 12.12 16.01
N PRO A 397 37.33 10.87 16.48
CA PRO A 397 36.72 9.77 15.75
C PRO A 397 35.23 10.06 15.64
N PRO A 398 34.62 9.90 14.46
CA PRO A 398 33.17 10.01 14.34
C PRO A 398 32.58 9.05 15.37
N ARG A 399 31.58 9.51 16.12
CA ARG A 399 30.78 8.64 16.99
C ARG A 399 30.05 7.63 16.11
N SER A 400 30.82 6.70 15.57
CA SER A 400 30.50 5.78 14.46
C SER A 400 29.45 4.73 14.78
N ARG A 401 28.97 4.65 16.03
CA ARG A 401 27.86 3.75 16.37
C ARG A 401 26.54 4.10 15.68
N ARG A 402 26.41 5.27 15.05
CA ARG A 402 25.12 5.75 14.54
C ARG A 402 24.98 5.76 13.02
N LEU A 403 26.06 5.61 12.27
CA LEU A 403 25.97 5.36 10.82
C LEU A 403 25.35 3.99 10.52
N ASN A 404 25.57 3.00 11.40
CA ASN A 404 24.96 1.68 11.28
C ASN A 404 23.45 1.67 11.56
N GLU A 405 22.94 2.54 12.44
CA GLU A 405 21.48 2.64 12.65
C GLU A 405 20.77 3.28 11.46
N LEU A 406 21.39 4.23 10.78
CA LEU A 406 20.83 4.86 9.57
C LEU A 406 20.87 3.92 8.35
N LEU A 407 21.89 3.06 8.26
CA LEU A 407 22.02 2.05 7.22
C LEU A 407 21.17 0.80 7.49
N LEU A 408 20.93 0.42 8.76
CA LEU A 408 20.08 -0.72 9.12
C LEU A 408 18.59 -0.50 8.82
N ILE A 409 18.12 0.74 8.78
CA ILE A 409 16.75 1.05 8.37
C ILE A 409 16.59 0.95 6.84
N GLY A 410 17.68 1.02 6.08
CA GLY A 410 17.69 0.94 4.62
C GLY A 410 17.99 -0.43 4.01
N SER A 411 18.53 -1.39 4.77
CA SER A 411 19.09 -2.64 4.22
C SER A 411 18.35 -3.94 4.61
N ALA A 412 17.24 -3.87 5.34
CA ALA A 412 16.42 -5.06 5.62
C ALA A 412 15.49 -5.39 4.44
N GLY A 413 16.06 -5.76 3.29
CA GLY A 413 15.25 -6.04 2.10
C GLY A 413 15.94 -6.82 0.99
N VAL A 414 17.11 -7.43 1.23
CA VAL A 414 17.69 -8.37 0.27
C VAL A 414 18.09 -9.65 1.01
N GLY A 415 17.11 -10.52 1.22
CA GLY A 415 17.32 -11.90 1.61
C GLY A 415 17.67 -12.73 0.39
N ALA A 416 18.94 -13.05 0.22
CA ALA A 416 19.40 -14.02 -0.75
C ALA A 416 18.85 -15.41 -0.39
N GLY A 417 17.98 -15.94 -1.20
CA GLY A 417 17.64 -17.36 -1.25
C GLY A 417 18.77 -18.09 -1.94
N THR A 418 19.71 -18.66 -1.17
CA THR A 418 20.63 -19.68 -1.70
C THR A 418 19.95 -21.04 -1.56
N GLY A 419 19.78 -21.71 -2.70
CA GLY A 419 19.29 -23.06 -2.79
C GLY A 419 20.21 -24.07 -2.12
N ARG A 420 19.59 -25.19 -1.71
CA ARG A 420 20.25 -26.49 -1.62
C ARG A 420 19.27 -27.57 -2.03
N GLN A 421 19.71 -28.29 -3.05
CA GLN A 421 19.45 -29.70 -3.44
C GLN A 421 18.03 -30.24 -3.23
#